data_e945ac5702374fb430052032c8696c76
#
_entry.id   e945ac5702374fb430052032c8696c76
#
_cell.length_a   1.000
_cell.length_b   1.000
_cell.length_c   1.000
_cell.angle_alpha   90.00
_cell.angle_beta   90.00
_cell.angle_gamma   90.00
#
_symmetry.space_group_name_H-M   'P 1'
#
loop_
_entity.id
_entity.type
_entity.pdbx_description
1 polymer ?
#
loop_
_entity_poly.entity_id
_entity_poly.type
_entity_poly.pdbx_seq_one_letter_code
_entity_poly.pdbx_strand_id
1 'polypeptide(L)'
;MPIAKEDQKKTTFVCEFVSFAYRFMPFGLKNAPAVFSRIVVKTFQEYIYKTMAVYFNDWTIYSMLKDHYKWLRLMLERCRQIQLDMNIKKCIFSTPIGILLGHIVCKEGIKVDFTKIKIILDLKPPVNPKQVRVLLGHTGYYRKFIRYYSDMTYPLEEL
;
A
#
# COMPACT_ATOMS: atom_id res chain seq x y z
N MET A 1 -5.85 0.51 -18.16
CA MET A 1 -4.73 -0.12 -18.88
C MET A 1 -5.29 -1.04 -19.95
N PRO A 2 -4.85 -0.95 -21.22
CA PRO A 2 -5.34 -1.82 -22.28
C PRO A 2 -4.86 -3.26 -22.09
N ILE A 3 -5.69 -4.21 -22.44
CA ILE A 3 -5.38 -5.65 -22.45
C ILE A 3 -4.90 -6.01 -23.86
N ALA A 4 -3.83 -6.81 -23.95
CA ALA A 4 -3.35 -7.34 -25.22
C ALA A 4 -4.48 -8.09 -25.95
N LYS A 5 -4.54 -7.98 -27.27
CA LYS A 5 -5.66 -8.52 -28.06
C LYS A 5 -5.83 -10.03 -27.86
N GLU A 6 -4.75 -10.76 -27.76
CA GLU A 6 -4.69 -12.19 -27.50
C GLU A 6 -5.24 -12.59 -26.12
N ASP A 7 -5.14 -11.69 -25.13
CA ASP A 7 -5.57 -11.92 -23.76
C ASP A 7 -7.02 -11.47 -23.49
N GLN A 8 -7.61 -10.65 -24.37
CA GLN A 8 -8.97 -10.14 -24.17
C GLN A 8 -9.98 -11.28 -24.04
N LYS A 9 -9.82 -12.35 -24.81
CA LYS A 9 -10.70 -13.55 -24.76
C LYS A 9 -10.70 -14.22 -23.38
N LYS A 10 -9.61 -14.09 -22.61
CA LYS A 10 -9.50 -14.65 -21.24
C LYS A 10 -10.34 -13.88 -20.21
N THR A 11 -10.84 -12.70 -20.58
CA THR A 11 -11.67 -11.85 -19.74
C THR A 11 -13.16 -11.91 -20.13
N THR A 12 -13.55 -12.94 -20.89
CA THR A 12 -14.92 -13.09 -21.38
C THR A 12 -15.87 -13.33 -20.23
N PHE A 13 -17.00 -12.65 -20.25
CA PHE A 13 -18.15 -12.88 -19.40
C PHE A 13 -19.43 -12.93 -20.24
N VAL A 14 -20.41 -13.67 -19.75
CA VAL A 14 -21.68 -13.90 -20.45
C VAL A 14 -22.76 -13.07 -19.78
N CYS A 15 -23.50 -12.31 -20.59
CA CYS A 15 -24.76 -11.70 -20.23
C CYS A 15 -25.89 -12.47 -20.87
N GLU A 16 -27.13 -12.15 -20.54
CA GLU A 16 -28.33 -12.90 -20.96
C GLU A 16 -28.40 -13.21 -22.47
N PHE A 17 -27.92 -12.28 -23.31
CA PHE A 17 -28.02 -12.41 -24.77
C PHE A 17 -26.68 -12.49 -25.50
N VAL A 18 -25.57 -12.06 -24.86
CA VAL A 18 -24.27 -11.88 -25.55
C VAL A 18 -23.13 -12.10 -24.63
N SER A 19 -22.01 -12.60 -25.17
CA SER A 19 -20.70 -12.64 -24.47
C SER A 19 -19.89 -11.41 -24.76
N PHE A 20 -19.29 -10.85 -23.74
CA PHE A 20 -18.41 -9.68 -23.81
C PHE A 20 -17.01 -10.02 -23.31
N ALA A 21 -16.02 -9.26 -23.78
CA ALA A 21 -14.66 -9.32 -23.28
C ALA A 21 -14.15 -7.90 -22.99
N TYR A 22 -13.33 -7.76 -21.96
CA TYR A 22 -12.79 -6.46 -21.60
C TYR A 22 -11.64 -6.06 -22.53
N ARG A 23 -11.67 -4.83 -23.02
CA ARG A 23 -10.55 -4.20 -23.73
C ARG A 23 -9.54 -3.55 -22.78
N PHE A 24 -10.01 -3.15 -21.60
CA PHE A 24 -9.22 -2.56 -20.53
C PHE A 24 -9.32 -3.44 -19.29
N MET A 25 -8.27 -3.43 -18.50
CA MET A 25 -8.15 -4.27 -17.31
C MET A 25 -9.24 -3.91 -16.28
N PRO A 26 -10.21 -4.81 -16.01
CA PRO A 26 -11.25 -4.58 -15.02
C PRO A 26 -10.72 -4.87 -13.60
N PHE A 27 -11.48 -4.44 -12.60
CA PHE A 27 -11.28 -4.90 -11.24
C PHE A 27 -11.57 -6.40 -11.13
N GLY A 28 -10.89 -7.07 -10.20
CA GLY A 28 -11.11 -8.49 -9.91
C GLY A 28 -10.17 -9.46 -10.64
N LEU A 29 -9.37 -9.00 -11.61
CA LEU A 29 -8.33 -9.83 -12.19
C LEU A 29 -7.21 -10.10 -11.18
N LYS A 30 -6.89 -11.37 -10.93
CA LYS A 30 -5.87 -11.80 -9.96
C LYS A 30 -4.52 -11.12 -10.15
N ASN A 31 -4.10 -10.91 -11.39
CA ASN A 31 -2.80 -10.35 -11.74
C ASN A 31 -2.79 -8.82 -11.89
N ALA A 32 -3.96 -8.17 -11.86
CA ALA A 32 -4.08 -6.74 -12.07
C ALA A 32 -3.23 -5.89 -11.11
N PRO A 33 -3.24 -6.14 -9.78
CA PRO A 33 -2.41 -5.37 -8.84
C PRO A 33 -0.92 -5.48 -9.13
N ALA A 34 -0.43 -6.68 -9.46
CA ALA A 34 0.98 -6.91 -9.75
C ALA A 34 1.42 -6.23 -11.06
N VAL A 35 0.58 -6.26 -12.10
CA VAL A 35 0.84 -5.57 -13.38
C VAL A 35 0.86 -4.06 -13.15
N PHE A 36 -0.11 -3.52 -12.43
CA PHE A 36 -0.18 -2.10 -12.09
C PHE A 36 1.08 -1.65 -11.33
N SER A 37 1.45 -2.37 -10.27
CA SER A 37 2.63 -2.06 -9.46
C SER A 37 3.91 -2.04 -10.31
N ARG A 38 4.10 -3.00 -11.21
CA ARG A 38 5.27 -3.02 -12.11
C ARG A 38 5.32 -1.80 -13.03
N ILE A 39 4.18 -1.37 -13.58
CA ILE A 39 4.11 -0.19 -14.44
C ILE A 39 4.46 1.06 -13.64
N VAL A 40 3.89 1.21 -12.45
CA VAL A 40 4.18 2.34 -11.56
C VAL A 40 5.66 2.39 -11.20
N VAL A 41 6.23 1.28 -10.75
CA VAL A 41 7.66 1.21 -10.40
C VAL A 41 8.54 1.58 -11.60
N LYS A 42 8.25 1.03 -12.79
CA LYS A 42 8.99 1.36 -14.02
C LYS A 42 8.87 2.84 -14.39
N THR A 43 7.67 3.40 -14.25
CA THR A 43 7.38 4.80 -14.60
C THR A 43 8.11 5.78 -13.70
N PHE A 44 8.19 5.48 -12.41
CA PHE A 44 8.74 6.36 -11.39
C PHE A 44 10.12 5.91 -10.87
N GLN A 45 10.78 5.00 -11.57
CA GLN A 45 12.06 4.41 -11.19
C GLN A 45 13.13 5.47 -10.82
N GLU A 46 13.15 6.61 -11.52
CA GLU A 46 14.11 7.68 -11.28
C GLU A 46 13.89 8.42 -9.94
N TYR A 47 12.66 8.37 -9.41
CA TYR A 47 12.23 9.08 -8.21
C TYR A 47 12.16 8.18 -6.98
N ILE A 48 11.97 6.87 -7.19
CA ILE A 48 11.85 5.89 -6.10
C ILE A 48 13.17 5.87 -5.30
N TYR A 49 13.02 5.85 -3.98
CA TYR A 49 14.09 5.96 -2.97
C TYR A 49 14.84 7.29 -2.89
N LYS A 50 14.59 8.24 -3.81
CA LYS A 50 15.15 9.60 -3.73
C LYS A 50 14.16 10.58 -3.10
N THR A 51 12.96 10.62 -3.65
CA THR A 51 11.90 11.56 -3.27
C THR A 51 10.52 10.92 -3.24
N MET A 52 10.44 9.63 -3.57
CA MET A 52 9.19 8.90 -3.67
C MET A 52 9.32 7.50 -3.08
N ALA A 53 8.31 7.09 -2.32
CA ALA A 53 8.08 5.71 -1.93
C ALA A 53 6.78 5.22 -2.56
N VAL A 54 6.79 3.99 -3.05
CA VAL A 54 5.65 3.33 -3.71
C VAL A 54 5.37 2.02 -2.99
N TYR A 55 4.13 1.84 -2.58
CA TYR A 55 3.63 0.58 -2.06
C TYR A 55 2.26 0.30 -2.67
N PHE A 56 2.22 -0.56 -3.68
CA PHE A 56 1.02 -0.82 -4.49
C PHE A 56 0.36 0.46 -5.00
N ASN A 57 -0.81 0.78 -4.48
CA ASN A 57 -1.60 1.96 -4.86
C ASN A 57 -1.26 3.20 -4.02
N ASP A 58 -0.51 3.04 -2.94
CA ASP A 58 -0.16 4.12 -2.02
C ASP A 58 1.21 4.68 -2.36
N TRP A 59 1.25 5.94 -2.73
CA TRP A 59 2.49 6.64 -3.11
C TRP A 59 2.71 7.82 -2.18
N THR A 60 3.94 7.99 -1.78
CA THR A 60 4.33 9.09 -0.91
C THR A 60 5.49 9.84 -1.53
N ILE A 61 5.34 11.15 -1.66
CA ILE A 61 6.40 12.06 -2.04
C ILE A 61 6.92 12.71 -0.78
N TYR A 62 8.22 12.62 -0.56
CA TYR A 62 8.90 13.21 0.58
C TYR A 62 10.10 14.03 0.10
N SER A 63 10.26 15.20 0.68
CA SER A 63 11.39 16.09 0.38
C SER A 63 11.42 17.24 1.38
N MET A 64 12.49 18.03 1.34
CA MET A 64 12.53 19.30 2.04
C MET A 64 11.46 20.24 1.49
N LEU A 65 10.85 21.05 2.36
CA LEU A 65 9.71 21.91 2.01
C LEU A 65 9.99 22.80 0.78
N LYS A 66 11.21 23.37 0.68
CA LYS A 66 11.63 24.21 -0.44
C LYS A 66 11.59 23.52 -1.81
N ASP A 67 11.79 22.20 -1.83
CA ASP A 67 11.86 21.39 -3.05
C ASP A 67 10.58 20.58 -3.28
N HIS A 68 9.68 20.54 -2.28
CA HIS A 68 8.50 19.67 -2.31
C HIS A 68 7.58 19.94 -3.50
N TYR A 69 7.32 21.22 -3.79
CA TYR A 69 6.50 21.62 -4.93
C TYR A 69 7.09 21.16 -6.27
N LYS A 70 8.41 21.22 -6.42
CA LYS A 70 9.10 20.77 -7.63
C LYS A 70 8.90 19.28 -7.86
N TRP A 71 9.10 18.47 -6.82
CA TRP A 71 8.95 17.01 -6.93
C TRP A 71 7.49 16.60 -7.13
N LEU A 72 6.57 17.25 -6.44
CA LEU A 72 5.14 17.03 -6.62
C LEU A 72 4.72 17.31 -8.06
N ARG A 73 5.15 18.46 -8.62
CA ARG A 73 4.87 18.83 -10.00
C ARG A 73 5.40 17.81 -11.00
N LEU A 74 6.66 17.40 -10.86
CA LEU A 74 7.27 16.39 -11.72
C LEU A 74 6.50 15.07 -11.71
N MET A 75 6.08 14.63 -10.53
CA MET A 75 5.28 13.41 -10.39
C MET A 75 3.92 13.54 -11.07
N LEU A 76 3.22 14.67 -10.87
CA LEU A 76 1.92 14.93 -11.50
C LEU A 76 2.03 15.03 -13.03
N GLU A 77 3.06 15.68 -13.55
CA GLU A 77 3.35 15.74 -14.98
C GLU A 77 3.62 14.34 -15.56
N ARG A 78 4.33 13.49 -14.81
CA ARG A 78 4.58 12.11 -15.23
C ARG A 78 3.30 11.28 -15.24
N CYS A 79 2.43 11.41 -14.23
CA CYS A 79 1.10 10.78 -14.25
C CYS A 79 0.30 11.19 -15.48
N ARG A 80 0.29 12.49 -15.82
CA ARG A 80 -0.40 13.01 -16.99
C ARG A 80 0.14 12.43 -18.30
N GLN A 81 1.47 12.31 -18.44
CA GLN A 81 2.10 11.73 -19.64
C GLN A 81 1.68 10.29 -19.90
N ILE A 82 1.52 9.49 -18.86
CA ILE A 82 1.12 8.08 -18.96
C ILE A 82 -0.39 7.86 -18.81
N GLN A 83 -1.17 8.96 -18.76
CA GLN A 83 -2.62 8.91 -18.57
C GLN A 83 -3.05 8.11 -17.32
N LEU A 84 -2.35 8.34 -16.22
CA LEU A 84 -2.66 7.72 -14.95
C LEU A 84 -3.51 8.64 -14.09
N ASP A 85 -4.75 8.22 -13.85
CA ASP A 85 -5.69 8.94 -13.01
C ASP A 85 -5.46 8.67 -11.53
N MET A 86 -5.54 9.72 -10.73
CA MET A 86 -5.45 9.64 -9.27
C MET A 86 -6.79 10.02 -8.63
N ASN A 87 -7.14 9.35 -7.54
CA ASN A 87 -8.28 9.75 -6.75
C ASN A 87 -7.92 10.90 -5.81
N ILE A 88 -8.10 12.13 -6.26
CA ILE A 88 -7.75 13.36 -5.53
C ILE A 88 -8.44 13.42 -4.14
N LYS A 89 -9.65 12.85 -4.00
CA LYS A 89 -10.37 12.81 -2.71
C LYS A 89 -9.66 11.98 -1.64
N LYS A 90 -8.77 11.06 -2.06
CA LYS A 90 -7.94 10.23 -1.16
C LYS A 90 -6.52 10.76 -1.01
N CYS A 91 -6.13 11.77 -1.79
CA CYS A 91 -4.81 12.35 -1.72
C CYS A 91 -4.71 13.35 -0.57
N ILE A 92 -3.59 13.32 0.12
CA ILE A 92 -3.25 14.28 1.18
C ILE A 92 -2.03 15.05 0.66
N PHE A 93 -2.13 16.37 0.60
CA PHE A 93 -1.07 17.23 0.07
C PHE A 93 -0.44 18.07 1.18
N SER A 94 0.88 18.28 1.08
CA SER A 94 1.65 19.22 1.89
C SER A 94 1.41 19.11 3.39
N THR A 95 1.31 17.88 3.90
CA THR A 95 1.16 17.63 5.33
C THR A 95 2.52 17.39 5.99
N PRO A 96 2.79 17.96 7.17
CA PRO A 96 4.00 17.67 7.94
C PRO A 96 3.97 16.30 8.61
N ILE A 97 2.77 15.73 8.76
CA ILE A 97 2.51 14.43 9.39
C ILE A 97 1.50 13.69 8.55
N GLY A 98 1.79 12.45 8.20
CA GLY A 98 0.89 11.59 7.43
C GLY A 98 0.82 10.18 8.00
N ILE A 99 -0.31 9.50 7.73
CA ILE A 99 -0.43 8.07 8.02
C ILE A 99 -0.07 7.31 6.74
N LEU A 100 0.97 6.49 6.82
CA LEU A 100 1.42 5.65 5.73
C LEU A 100 1.51 4.21 6.21
N LEU A 101 0.76 3.32 5.57
CA LEU A 101 0.76 1.89 5.91
C LEU A 101 0.60 1.65 7.42
N GLY A 102 -0.36 2.34 8.06
CA GLY A 102 -0.63 2.17 9.49
C GLY A 102 0.46 2.69 10.45
N HIS A 103 1.38 3.50 9.94
CA HIS A 103 2.38 4.21 10.74
C HIS A 103 2.22 5.71 10.57
N ILE A 104 2.48 6.46 11.63
CA ILE A 104 2.58 7.92 11.56
C ILE A 104 4.00 8.26 11.09
N VAL A 105 4.08 8.94 9.95
CA VAL A 105 5.35 9.42 9.39
C VAL A 105 5.44 10.92 9.60
N CYS A 106 6.50 11.40 10.21
CA CYS A 106 6.73 12.81 10.50
C CYS A 106 8.25 13.13 10.42
N LYS A 107 8.60 14.40 10.64
CA LYS A 107 10.00 14.84 10.60
C LYS A 107 10.90 14.09 11.59
N GLU A 108 10.38 13.74 12.76
CA GLU A 108 11.11 13.01 13.79
C GLU A 108 11.27 11.52 13.49
N GLY A 109 10.65 11.02 12.43
CA GLY A 109 10.73 9.63 12.02
C GLY A 109 9.36 8.94 11.95
N ILE A 110 9.37 7.63 12.15
CA ILE A 110 8.18 6.79 12.09
C ILE A 110 7.69 6.50 13.49
N LYS A 111 6.42 6.78 13.76
CA LYS A 111 5.75 6.52 15.02
C LYS A 111 4.62 5.51 14.84
N VAL A 112 4.19 4.91 15.92
CA VAL A 112 3.05 4.00 15.95
C VAL A 112 1.72 4.78 15.85
N ASP A 113 0.73 4.18 15.20
CA ASP A 113 -0.63 4.71 15.21
C ASP A 113 -1.33 4.26 16.51
N PHE A 114 -1.62 5.22 17.38
CA PHE A 114 -2.27 4.95 18.69
C PHE A 114 -3.64 4.30 18.55
N THR A 115 -4.37 4.56 17.46
CA THR A 115 -5.68 3.91 17.24
C THR A 115 -5.50 2.40 17.00
N LYS A 116 -4.44 2.02 16.31
CA LYS A 116 -4.08 0.62 16.09
C LYS A 116 -3.55 -0.06 17.35
N ILE A 117 -2.74 0.68 18.14
CA ILE A 117 -2.24 0.16 19.42
C ILE A 117 -3.38 -0.10 20.37
N LYS A 118 -4.38 0.77 20.43
CA LYS A 118 -5.55 0.56 21.27
C LYS A 118 -6.23 -0.78 20.98
N ILE A 119 -6.35 -1.15 19.71
CA ILE A 119 -6.91 -2.46 19.32
C ILE A 119 -6.09 -3.61 19.94
N ILE A 120 -4.75 -3.48 19.95
CA ILE A 120 -3.87 -4.49 20.55
C ILE A 120 -4.02 -4.56 22.06
N LEU A 121 -4.11 -3.40 22.73
CA LEU A 121 -4.27 -3.33 24.18
C LEU A 121 -5.64 -3.85 24.66
N ASP A 122 -6.65 -3.71 23.83
CA ASP A 122 -8.01 -4.19 24.11
C ASP A 122 -8.18 -5.70 23.84
N LEU A 123 -7.16 -6.37 23.28
CA LEU A 123 -7.19 -7.84 23.09
C LEU A 123 -7.18 -8.55 24.45
N LYS A 124 -8.11 -9.48 24.61
CA LYS A 124 -8.09 -10.36 25.78
C LYS A 124 -6.90 -11.33 25.72
N PRO A 125 -6.38 -11.78 26.88
CA PRO A 125 -5.36 -12.83 26.92
C PRO A 125 -5.78 -14.04 26.07
N PRO A 126 -4.90 -14.57 25.20
CA PRO A 126 -5.24 -15.69 24.34
C PRO A 126 -5.39 -16.98 25.16
N VAL A 127 -6.45 -17.74 24.90
CA VAL A 127 -6.75 -19.02 25.58
C VAL A 127 -6.62 -20.23 24.64
N ASN A 128 -6.30 -20.00 23.36
CA ASN A 128 -6.11 -21.06 22.37
C ASN A 128 -5.11 -20.63 21.27
N PRO A 129 -4.53 -21.58 20.51
CA PRO A 129 -3.52 -21.29 19.47
C PRO A 129 -4.02 -20.30 18.39
N LYS A 130 -5.31 -20.32 18.06
CA LYS A 130 -5.88 -19.38 17.09
C LYS A 130 -5.80 -17.93 17.59
N GLN A 131 -6.10 -17.70 18.86
CA GLN A 131 -6.02 -16.35 19.47
C GLN A 131 -4.55 -15.92 19.65
N VAL A 132 -3.63 -16.84 19.93
CA VAL A 132 -2.18 -16.58 19.95
C VAL A 132 -1.74 -16.06 18.57
N ARG A 133 -2.12 -16.73 17.47
CA ARG A 133 -1.79 -16.27 16.11
C ARG A 133 -2.37 -14.89 15.79
N VAL A 134 -3.56 -14.58 16.26
CA VAL A 134 -4.15 -13.24 16.11
C VAL A 134 -3.32 -12.20 16.87
N LEU A 135 -2.96 -12.47 18.12
CA LEU A 135 -2.12 -11.59 18.93
C LEU A 135 -0.75 -11.36 18.27
N LEU A 136 -0.07 -12.45 17.85
CA LEU A 136 1.22 -12.36 17.16
C LEU A 136 1.11 -11.60 15.83
N GLY A 137 0.02 -11.76 15.09
CA GLY A 137 -0.23 -11.00 13.86
C GLY A 137 -0.35 -9.50 14.10
N HIS A 138 -1.07 -9.09 15.13
CA HIS A 138 -1.21 -7.68 15.49
C HIS A 138 0.08 -7.08 16.06
N THR A 139 0.73 -7.76 17.00
CA THR A 139 1.96 -7.26 17.66
C THR A 139 3.15 -7.32 16.70
N GLY A 140 3.25 -8.34 15.84
CA GLY A 140 4.29 -8.52 14.85
C GLY A 140 4.38 -7.38 13.83
N TYR A 141 3.25 -6.72 13.55
CA TYR A 141 3.21 -5.55 12.69
C TYR A 141 4.04 -4.39 13.26
N TYR A 142 4.06 -4.23 14.59
CA TYR A 142 4.81 -3.20 15.30
C TYR A 142 6.10 -3.72 15.96
N ARG A 143 6.57 -4.93 15.61
CA ARG A 143 7.74 -5.58 16.21
C ARG A 143 8.98 -4.68 16.28
N LYS A 144 9.19 -3.80 15.30
CA LYS A 144 10.33 -2.87 15.27
C LYS A 144 10.33 -1.82 16.39
N PHE A 145 9.19 -1.61 17.05
CA PHE A 145 9.05 -0.70 18.19
C PHE A 145 9.07 -1.44 19.53
N ILE A 146 9.11 -2.76 19.53
CA ILE A 146 9.11 -3.59 20.72
C ILE A 146 10.50 -4.19 20.89
N ARG A 147 11.17 -3.79 21.98
CA ARG A 147 12.50 -4.30 22.30
C ARG A 147 12.42 -5.80 22.66
N TYR A 148 13.32 -6.59 22.13
CA TYR A 148 13.38 -8.05 22.37
C TYR A 148 12.09 -8.79 21.95
N TYR A 149 11.40 -8.31 20.91
CA TYR A 149 10.14 -8.89 20.45
C TYR A 149 10.27 -10.41 20.18
N SER A 150 11.30 -10.83 19.46
CA SER A 150 11.51 -12.25 19.12
C SER A 150 11.67 -13.14 20.36
N ASP A 151 12.41 -12.67 21.37
CA ASP A 151 12.64 -13.42 22.61
C ASP A 151 11.33 -13.57 23.40
N MET A 152 10.50 -12.54 23.41
CA MET A 152 9.19 -12.56 24.07
C MET A 152 8.16 -13.42 23.34
N THR A 153 8.22 -13.50 22.02
CA THR A 153 7.23 -14.22 21.22
C THR A 153 7.62 -15.68 20.97
N TYR A 154 8.90 -16.03 21.09
CA TYR A 154 9.40 -17.39 20.84
C TYR A 154 8.59 -18.49 21.55
N PRO A 155 8.28 -18.40 22.86
CA PRO A 155 7.49 -19.43 23.54
C PRO A 155 6.05 -19.54 23.04
N LEU A 156 5.51 -18.46 22.42
CA LEU A 156 4.15 -18.43 21.88
C LEU A 156 4.11 -18.94 20.43
N GLU A 157 5.23 -18.94 19.73
CA GLU A 157 5.34 -19.42 18.35
C GLU A 157 5.49 -20.96 18.30
N GLU A 158 5.90 -21.57 19.41
CA GLU A 158 6.00 -23.03 19.55
C GLU A 158 4.66 -23.71 19.90
N LEU A 159 3.58 -22.95 20.18
CA LEU A 159 2.22 -23.42 20.46
C LEU A 159 1.40 -23.58 19.16
#